data_ef9edd82fb0da88a1b25b417c673aaef
#
_entry.id   ef9edd82fb0da88a1b25b417c673aaef
#
_cell.length_a   1.000
_cell.length_b   1.000
_cell.length_c   1.000
_cell.angle_alpha   90.00
_cell.angle_beta   90.00
_cell.angle_gamma   90.00
#
_symmetry.space_group_name_H-M   'P 1'
#
loop_
_entity.id
_entity.type
_entity.pdbx_description
1 polymer ?
#
loop_
_entity_poly.entity_id
_entity_poly.type
_entity_poly.pdbx_seq_one_letter_code
_entity_poly.pdbx_strand_id
1 'polypeptide(L)'
;MTAVPSRTRGRIRECVSEPAPPHTISPSSGPLASPALIATLATTALASGSVLGAALALFCATSTTCRLRARRRRCYVRLSVVPYRGDDPTAEAIVNMFEALHKRLLRRWWRRLVGGQPSVGLEVHYDREAWLSLTCPVGLESLVEAALRSAYTNCVVRSATREPGPPPCVLRLKKHAPFTKRAKRIDRFEHDRAPAVNRLLTTMAACASPAFVQIALTPTPALFEGHSKRAYKRHEHHLSRERKLSLPPLDRSMVEDEELKGGLDVQHRPLFFADIRIVGQRREVCEQIASELRAASAENRIVERGTPIRHGWLGLYTRRVQRGEGNPLPSIRKGVFASTELASMWHMPSVDYSTVPFARNPLPLAPAPPAILRMQEGAGGTLCDIHGAVSIHPGLRRQNTAVPGTVEQGKSSYLVATVAEDLRRERCAVIVLDPKGDAAEAALSLVPPERTCTLLDFAHPTCGFNPLAVDAPADTIADYVVSALKHLFDDGEIKASSDRYLRNAIIAVLAYDRASTLWDAARLLSVGEEGYAYRARVAGRLRTQPELKEISEFFTGRRLHSQST
;
A
#
# COMPACT_ATOMS: atom_id res chain seq x y z
N MET A 1 24.17 14.97 42.17
CA MET A 1 22.82 15.56 42.36
C MET A 1 22.57 16.54 41.24
N THR A 2 21.93 16.09 40.19
CA THR A 2 21.27 16.94 39.16
C THR A 2 20.18 16.08 38.54
N ALA A 3 18.95 16.54 38.65
CA ALA A 3 17.72 15.84 38.30
C ALA A 3 17.58 15.71 36.77
N VAL A 4 17.25 14.52 36.31
CA VAL A 4 16.83 14.20 34.93
C VAL A 4 15.31 14.37 34.85
N PRO A 5 14.76 15.11 33.89
CA PRO A 5 13.32 15.26 33.75
C PRO A 5 12.69 13.99 33.17
N SER A 6 11.58 13.56 33.80
CA SER A 6 10.74 12.45 33.41
C SER A 6 10.19 12.62 31.99
N ARG A 7 10.58 11.77 31.07
CA ARG A 7 9.93 11.63 29.75
C ARG A 7 8.59 10.88 29.90
N THR A 8 7.54 11.55 29.52
CA THR A 8 6.19 11.04 29.35
C THR A 8 6.15 9.78 28.50
N ARG A 9 5.62 8.70 29.06
CA ARG A 9 5.31 7.44 28.38
C ARG A 9 4.28 7.69 27.28
N GLY A 10 4.74 7.77 26.03
CA GLY A 10 3.87 7.58 24.86
C GLY A 10 3.49 6.11 24.77
N ARG A 11 2.22 5.78 25.01
CA ARG A 11 1.66 4.45 24.71
C ARG A 11 1.83 4.18 23.21
N ILE A 12 2.70 3.25 22.87
CA ILE A 12 2.67 2.60 21.55
C ILE A 12 1.39 1.77 21.53
N ARG A 13 0.36 2.29 20.86
CA ARG A 13 -0.86 1.54 20.58
C ARG A 13 -0.51 0.38 19.66
N GLU A 14 -0.89 -0.80 20.12
CA GLU A 14 -0.84 -2.05 19.37
C GLU A 14 -1.39 -1.88 17.95
N CYS A 15 -0.58 -2.21 16.95
CA CYS A 15 -1.01 -2.38 15.57
C CYS A 15 -1.75 -3.72 15.34
N VAL A 16 -2.57 -4.14 16.29
CA VAL A 16 -3.60 -5.15 16.13
C VAL A 16 -4.94 -4.44 16.31
N SER A 17 -5.16 -3.40 15.51
CA SER A 17 -6.52 -2.92 15.31
C SER A 17 -7.09 -3.68 14.10
N GLU A 18 -8.21 -4.38 14.34
CA GLU A 18 -9.13 -4.74 13.26
C GLU A 18 -9.18 -3.59 12.26
N PRO A 19 -9.17 -3.86 10.94
CA PRO A 19 -9.31 -2.80 9.96
C PRO A 19 -10.57 -2.04 10.30
N ALA A 20 -10.43 -0.77 10.66
CA ALA A 20 -11.58 0.09 10.92
C ALA A 20 -12.56 -0.06 9.75
N PRO A 21 -13.86 -0.26 10.01
CA PRO A 21 -14.83 -0.41 8.94
C PRO A 21 -14.67 0.78 7.99
N PRO A 22 -14.72 0.58 6.67
CA PRO A 22 -14.55 1.66 5.71
C PRO A 22 -15.53 2.77 6.05
N HIS A 23 -15.03 4.01 6.20
CA HIS A 23 -15.88 5.15 6.48
C HIS A 23 -16.93 5.26 5.37
N THR A 24 -18.15 4.80 5.65
CA THR A 24 -19.28 4.89 4.74
C THR A 24 -19.90 6.26 4.91
N ILE A 25 -19.90 7.03 3.83
CA ILE A 25 -20.61 8.31 3.80
C ILE A 25 -22.10 8.01 3.86
N SER A 26 -22.75 8.32 4.98
CA SER A 26 -24.13 7.96 5.28
C SER A 26 -25.14 8.49 4.24
N PRO A 27 -26.24 7.78 3.99
CA PRO A 27 -27.32 8.26 3.12
C PRO A 27 -28.00 9.50 3.71
N SER A 28 -28.27 10.50 2.87
CA SER A 28 -28.90 11.74 3.31
C SER A 28 -30.42 11.62 3.46
N SER A 29 -30.97 12.02 4.58
CA SER A 29 -32.37 12.31 4.80
C SER A 29 -32.72 13.73 4.33
N GLY A 30 -32.70 14.00 3.03
CA GLY A 30 -33.14 15.29 2.48
C GLY A 30 -34.55 15.21 1.86
N PRO A 31 -35.31 16.33 1.70
CA PRO A 31 -36.64 16.32 1.18
C PRO A 31 -36.76 15.73 -0.21
N LEU A 32 -37.81 14.98 -0.45
CA LEU A 32 -38.16 14.35 -1.73
C LEU A 32 -38.27 15.41 -2.84
N ALA A 33 -37.89 15.04 -4.07
CA ALA A 33 -38.19 15.85 -5.25
C ALA A 33 -39.67 16.26 -5.24
N SER A 34 -39.94 17.56 -5.42
CA SER A 34 -41.26 18.09 -5.24
C SER A 34 -42.29 17.35 -6.12
N PRO A 35 -43.44 17.00 -5.60
CA PRO A 35 -44.51 16.39 -6.37
C PRO A 35 -44.98 17.28 -7.55
N ALA A 36 -44.60 18.56 -7.54
CA ALA A 36 -44.86 19.51 -8.60
C ALA A 36 -44.22 19.12 -9.97
N LEU A 37 -43.03 18.51 -9.98
CA LEU A 37 -42.37 18.09 -11.23
C LEU A 37 -43.07 16.87 -11.85
N ILE A 38 -43.65 16.02 -11.00
CA ILE A 38 -44.44 14.85 -11.43
C ILE A 38 -45.78 15.33 -11.95
N ALA A 39 -46.38 16.32 -11.28
CA ALA A 39 -47.66 16.91 -11.68
C ALA A 39 -47.56 17.67 -12.99
N THR A 40 -46.50 18.45 -13.24
CA THR A 40 -46.28 19.16 -14.51
C THR A 40 -46.05 18.21 -15.70
N LEU A 41 -45.33 17.11 -15.52
CA LEU A 41 -45.18 16.10 -16.58
C LEU A 41 -46.48 15.34 -16.85
N ALA A 42 -47.28 15.07 -15.84
CA ALA A 42 -48.59 14.43 -15.98
C ALA A 42 -49.62 15.36 -16.65
N THR A 43 -49.63 16.66 -16.30
CA THR A 43 -50.56 17.65 -16.89
C THR A 43 -50.26 17.96 -18.36
N THR A 44 -48.96 18.02 -18.75
CA THR A 44 -48.57 18.18 -20.16
C THR A 44 -48.91 16.96 -21.03
N ALA A 45 -48.89 15.75 -20.47
CA ALA A 45 -49.29 14.53 -21.16
C ALA A 45 -50.80 14.38 -21.28
N LEU A 46 -51.56 14.86 -20.28
CA LEU A 46 -53.03 14.93 -20.31
C LEU A 46 -53.54 15.96 -21.33
N ALA A 47 -52.82 17.08 -21.49
CA ALA A 47 -53.13 18.11 -22.49
C ALA A 47 -52.92 17.62 -23.94
N SER A 48 -52.12 16.60 -24.18
CA SER A 48 -51.87 16.01 -25.52
C SER A 48 -52.91 14.96 -25.95
N GLY A 49 -53.91 14.64 -25.14
CA GLY A 49 -55.07 13.81 -25.47
C GLY A 49 -54.80 12.33 -25.80
N SER A 50 -53.56 11.83 -25.63
CA SER A 50 -53.21 10.44 -25.90
C SER A 50 -52.93 9.64 -24.61
N VAL A 51 -53.68 8.59 -24.38
CA VAL A 51 -53.46 7.65 -23.24
C VAL A 51 -52.04 7.13 -23.23
N LEU A 52 -51.43 6.94 -24.40
CA LEU A 52 -50.04 6.49 -24.55
C LEU A 52 -49.06 7.54 -24.05
N GLY A 53 -49.30 8.82 -24.31
CA GLY A 53 -48.46 9.92 -23.82
C GLY A 53 -48.52 10.06 -22.30
N ALA A 54 -49.68 9.91 -21.71
CA ALA A 54 -49.88 9.94 -20.24
C ALA A 54 -49.17 8.75 -19.57
N ALA A 55 -49.30 7.54 -20.12
CA ALA A 55 -48.63 6.35 -19.62
C ALA A 55 -47.08 6.46 -19.71
N LEU A 56 -46.57 7.00 -20.80
CA LEU A 56 -45.12 7.24 -20.98
C LEU A 56 -44.58 8.29 -19.99
N ALA A 57 -45.32 9.39 -19.79
CA ALA A 57 -44.98 10.43 -18.83
C ALA A 57 -44.96 9.90 -17.41
N LEU A 58 -45.97 9.11 -17.02
CA LEU A 58 -46.03 8.47 -15.70
C LEU A 58 -44.88 7.49 -15.50
N PHE A 59 -44.56 6.67 -16.52
CA PHE A 59 -43.40 5.77 -16.50
C PHE A 59 -42.08 6.53 -16.36
N CYS A 60 -41.88 7.60 -17.10
CA CYS A 60 -40.70 8.46 -16.99
C CYS A 60 -40.60 9.12 -15.60
N ALA A 61 -41.70 9.62 -15.06
CA ALA A 61 -41.76 10.22 -13.73
C ALA A 61 -41.46 9.21 -12.61
N THR A 62 -42.08 8.03 -12.65
CA THR A 62 -41.83 6.95 -11.68
C THR A 62 -40.42 6.43 -11.76
N SER A 63 -39.87 6.19 -12.97
CA SER A 63 -38.51 5.80 -13.16
C SER A 63 -37.51 6.85 -12.63
N THR A 64 -37.78 8.13 -12.86
CA THR A 64 -36.91 9.22 -12.39
C THR A 64 -36.94 9.34 -10.87
N THR A 65 -38.13 9.24 -10.24
CA THR A 65 -38.24 9.24 -8.78
C THR A 65 -37.56 8.04 -8.14
N CYS A 66 -37.72 6.85 -8.69
CA CYS A 66 -37.03 5.64 -8.23
C CYS A 66 -35.50 5.80 -8.32
N ARG A 67 -35.00 6.32 -9.44
CA ARG A 67 -33.53 6.60 -9.61
C ARG A 67 -33.03 7.61 -8.59
N LEU A 68 -33.77 8.69 -8.34
CA LEU A 68 -33.37 9.70 -7.37
C LEU A 68 -33.39 9.15 -5.94
N ARG A 69 -34.41 8.34 -5.58
CA ARG A 69 -34.46 7.65 -4.28
C ARG A 69 -33.31 6.67 -4.11
N ALA A 70 -33.09 5.80 -5.10
CA ALA A 70 -31.99 4.84 -5.09
C ALA A 70 -30.62 5.53 -4.98
N ARG A 71 -30.45 6.65 -5.68
CA ARG A 71 -29.24 7.46 -5.63
C ARG A 71 -29.01 8.07 -4.23
N ARG A 72 -30.05 8.60 -3.59
CA ARG A 72 -29.96 9.16 -2.23
C ARG A 72 -29.57 8.11 -1.20
N ARG A 73 -30.07 6.88 -1.34
CA ARG A 73 -29.78 5.74 -0.46
C ARG A 73 -28.44 5.08 -0.72
N ARG A 74 -27.78 5.42 -1.83
CA ARG A 74 -26.48 4.82 -2.17
C ARG A 74 -25.39 5.39 -1.29
N CYS A 75 -24.70 4.52 -0.55
CA CYS A 75 -23.52 4.86 0.20
C CYS A 75 -22.29 4.84 -0.72
N TYR A 76 -21.35 5.71 -0.46
CA TYR A 76 -20.07 5.79 -1.15
C TYR A 76 -18.95 5.59 -0.15
N VAL A 77 -17.89 4.99 -0.60
CA VAL A 77 -16.64 4.84 0.13
C VAL A 77 -15.55 5.58 -0.62
N ARG A 78 -14.63 6.19 0.12
CA ARG A 78 -13.41 6.79 -0.44
C ARG A 78 -12.25 5.87 -0.17
N LEU A 79 -11.49 5.59 -1.21
CA LEU A 79 -10.31 4.76 -1.20
C LEU A 79 -9.10 5.64 -1.48
N SER A 80 -8.05 5.50 -0.72
CA SER A 80 -6.74 6.10 -0.99
C SER A 80 -5.99 5.20 -1.95
N VAL A 81 -5.37 5.78 -2.96
CA VAL A 81 -4.60 5.07 -3.98
C VAL A 81 -3.15 5.48 -3.86
N VAL A 82 -2.29 4.53 -3.54
CA VAL A 82 -0.85 4.72 -3.41
C VAL A 82 -0.16 4.05 -4.60
N PRO A 83 0.41 4.81 -5.54
CA PRO A 83 1.13 4.25 -6.68
C PRO A 83 2.40 3.54 -6.25
N TYR A 84 2.84 2.57 -7.02
CA TYR A 84 4.17 1.99 -6.88
C TYR A 84 5.20 2.84 -7.63
N ARG A 85 6.40 2.95 -7.08
CA ARG A 85 7.47 3.77 -7.65
C ARG A 85 7.91 3.29 -9.04
N GLY A 86 7.89 2.00 -9.30
CA GLY A 86 8.36 1.38 -10.55
C GLY A 86 7.25 1.05 -11.55
N ASP A 87 5.99 1.47 -11.31
CA ASP A 87 4.93 1.30 -12.31
C ASP A 87 5.06 2.38 -13.40
N ASP A 88 5.38 1.97 -14.60
CA ASP A 88 5.42 2.81 -15.81
C ASP A 88 4.42 2.28 -16.86
N PRO A 89 3.14 2.60 -16.72
CA PRO A 89 2.11 2.10 -17.60
C PRO A 89 2.17 2.78 -18.97
N THR A 90 1.97 2.01 -20.02
CA THR A 90 1.78 2.57 -21.36
C THR A 90 0.47 3.36 -21.46
N ALA A 91 0.40 4.31 -22.38
CA ALA A 91 -0.82 5.08 -22.64
C ALA A 91 -2.03 4.17 -22.90
N GLU A 92 -1.81 3.07 -23.63
CA GLU A 92 -2.85 2.09 -23.91
C GLU A 92 -3.32 1.33 -22.66
N ALA A 93 -2.43 1.00 -21.74
CA ALA A 93 -2.81 0.36 -20.47
C ALA A 93 -3.75 1.25 -19.65
N ILE A 94 -3.51 2.57 -19.62
CA ILE A 94 -4.40 3.53 -18.94
C ILE A 94 -5.76 3.61 -19.64
N VAL A 95 -5.80 3.62 -20.96
CA VAL A 95 -7.06 3.59 -21.72
C VAL A 95 -7.84 2.32 -21.43
N ASN A 96 -7.16 1.17 -21.40
CA ASN A 96 -7.77 -0.13 -21.08
C ASN A 96 -8.31 -0.18 -19.65
N MET A 97 -7.67 0.51 -18.69
CA MET A 97 -8.20 0.69 -17.34
C MET A 97 -9.55 1.41 -17.35
N PHE A 98 -9.69 2.49 -18.11
CA PHE A 98 -10.99 3.17 -18.25
C PHE A 98 -12.03 2.28 -18.91
N GLU A 99 -11.65 1.49 -19.90
CA GLU A 99 -12.55 0.53 -20.54
C GLU A 99 -13.01 -0.57 -19.57
N ALA A 100 -12.09 -1.07 -18.75
CA ALA A 100 -12.41 -2.03 -17.71
C ALA A 100 -13.38 -1.44 -16.68
N LEU A 101 -13.16 -0.18 -16.25
CA LEU A 101 -14.07 0.56 -15.38
C LEU A 101 -15.46 0.69 -16.02
N HIS A 102 -15.55 1.03 -17.29
CA HIS A 102 -16.82 1.16 -18.00
C HIS A 102 -17.60 -0.15 -17.97
N LYS A 103 -16.98 -1.24 -18.43
CA LYS A 103 -17.61 -2.58 -18.50
C LYS A 103 -18.10 -3.07 -17.15
N ARG A 104 -17.30 -2.85 -16.10
CA ARG A 104 -17.61 -3.32 -14.74
C ARG A 104 -18.68 -2.48 -14.03
N LEU A 105 -18.73 -1.18 -14.32
CA LEU A 105 -19.71 -0.28 -13.73
C LEU A 105 -21.05 -0.29 -14.47
N LEU A 106 -21.08 -0.71 -15.73
CA LEU A 106 -22.27 -0.65 -16.58
C LEU A 106 -23.34 -1.63 -16.08
N ARG A 107 -24.48 -1.10 -15.62
CA ARG A 107 -25.61 -1.92 -15.16
C ARG A 107 -26.52 -2.32 -16.33
N ARG A 108 -27.20 -3.45 -16.20
CA ARG A 108 -28.25 -3.89 -17.11
C ARG A 108 -29.35 -2.82 -17.22
N TRP A 109 -30.01 -2.70 -18.38
CA TRP A 109 -30.97 -1.63 -18.69
C TRP A 109 -32.08 -1.49 -17.64
N TRP A 110 -32.68 -2.58 -17.17
CA TRP A 110 -33.76 -2.57 -16.18
C TRP A 110 -33.27 -2.11 -14.78
N ARG A 111 -32.08 -2.51 -14.35
CA ARG A 111 -31.47 -2.03 -13.10
C ARG A 111 -31.16 -0.54 -13.16
N ARG A 112 -30.90 -0.01 -14.34
CA ARG A 112 -30.69 1.43 -14.55
C ARG A 112 -31.98 2.22 -14.47
N LEU A 113 -33.10 1.65 -14.94
CA LEU A 113 -34.43 2.27 -14.84
C LEU A 113 -34.84 2.50 -13.38
N VAL A 114 -34.59 1.55 -12.51
CA VAL A 114 -34.98 1.60 -11.09
C VAL A 114 -33.89 2.23 -10.22
N GLY A 115 -32.67 1.76 -10.34
CA GLY A 115 -31.56 2.11 -9.44
C GLY A 115 -30.61 3.19 -9.95
N GLY A 116 -30.76 3.62 -11.19
CA GLY A 116 -29.81 4.52 -11.86
C GLY A 116 -28.44 3.89 -12.09
N GLN A 117 -27.58 4.58 -12.83
CA GLN A 117 -26.21 4.17 -13.12
C GLN A 117 -25.31 4.66 -11.98
N PRO A 118 -24.41 3.80 -11.41
CA PRO A 118 -23.40 4.24 -10.46
C PRO A 118 -22.33 5.09 -11.13
N SER A 119 -21.70 5.96 -10.36
CA SER A 119 -20.54 6.77 -10.78
C SER A 119 -19.34 6.46 -9.89
N VAL A 120 -18.17 6.69 -10.41
CA VAL A 120 -16.89 6.64 -9.70
C VAL A 120 -16.24 8.01 -9.81
N GLY A 121 -15.71 8.53 -8.72
CA GLY A 121 -14.96 9.78 -8.70
C GLY A 121 -13.47 9.47 -8.63
N LEU A 122 -12.69 9.99 -9.56
CA LEU A 122 -11.24 9.97 -9.53
C LEU A 122 -10.77 11.32 -9.00
N GLU A 123 -9.93 11.32 -7.98
CA GLU A 123 -9.57 12.54 -7.25
C GLU A 123 -8.04 12.67 -7.14
N VAL A 124 -7.58 13.89 -7.35
CA VAL A 124 -6.19 14.32 -7.12
C VAL A 124 -6.24 15.43 -6.07
N HIS A 125 -5.63 15.21 -4.94
CA HIS A 125 -5.64 16.13 -3.80
C HIS A 125 -4.27 16.74 -3.56
N TYR A 126 -4.28 17.95 -3.01
CA TYR A 126 -3.11 18.62 -2.48
C TYR A 126 -3.46 19.39 -1.20
N ASP A 127 -2.73 19.11 -0.13
CA ASP A 127 -2.71 19.88 1.12
C ASP A 127 -1.35 19.67 1.80
N ARG A 128 -0.36 20.48 1.45
CA ARG A 128 1.07 20.32 1.77
C ARG A 128 1.72 19.09 1.13
N GLU A 129 1.01 17.99 1.06
CA GLU A 129 1.36 16.76 0.38
C GLU A 129 0.31 16.44 -0.67
N ALA A 130 0.71 15.74 -1.71
CA ALA A 130 -0.21 15.25 -2.73
C ALA A 130 -0.64 13.82 -2.42
N TRP A 131 -1.91 13.49 -2.70
CA TRP A 131 -2.39 12.12 -2.66
C TRP A 131 -3.51 11.89 -3.68
N LEU A 132 -3.67 10.65 -4.08
CA LEU A 132 -4.77 10.23 -4.94
C LEU A 132 -5.85 9.55 -4.10
N SER A 133 -7.09 9.82 -4.43
CA SER A 133 -8.21 9.06 -3.92
C SER A 133 -9.23 8.72 -5.01
N LEU A 134 -10.07 7.78 -4.68
CA LEU A 134 -11.10 7.29 -5.56
C LEU A 134 -12.36 7.10 -4.73
N THR A 135 -13.49 7.59 -5.24
CA THR A 135 -14.78 7.37 -4.59
C THR A 135 -15.62 6.43 -5.42
N CYS A 136 -16.19 5.40 -4.79
CA CYS A 136 -17.07 4.44 -5.45
C CYS A 136 -18.25 4.07 -4.54
N PRO A 137 -19.37 3.57 -5.09
CA PRO A 137 -20.44 3.00 -4.29
C PRO A 137 -19.98 1.77 -3.51
N VAL A 138 -20.42 1.64 -2.26
CA VAL A 138 -20.18 0.47 -1.41
C VAL A 138 -20.55 -0.83 -2.15
N GLY A 139 -19.65 -1.82 -2.07
CA GLY A 139 -19.77 -3.11 -2.77
C GLY A 139 -19.22 -3.13 -4.20
N LEU A 140 -18.57 -2.04 -4.66
CA LEU A 140 -17.88 -1.98 -5.94
C LEU A 140 -16.38 -1.78 -5.80
N GLU A 141 -15.85 -1.78 -4.56
CA GLU A 141 -14.46 -1.50 -4.24
C GLU A 141 -13.50 -2.44 -4.98
N SER A 142 -13.72 -3.75 -4.86
CA SER A 142 -12.88 -4.77 -5.49
C SER A 142 -12.92 -4.70 -7.03
N LEU A 143 -14.07 -4.31 -7.61
CA LEU A 143 -14.19 -4.16 -9.07
C LEU A 143 -13.40 -2.94 -9.58
N VAL A 144 -13.42 -1.86 -8.82
CA VAL A 144 -12.70 -0.63 -9.15
C VAL A 144 -11.21 -0.82 -8.93
N GLU A 145 -10.81 -1.46 -7.84
CA GLU A 145 -9.43 -1.83 -7.55
C GLU A 145 -8.86 -2.73 -8.66
N ALA A 146 -9.58 -3.77 -9.07
CA ALA A 146 -9.15 -4.64 -10.15
C ALA A 146 -9.06 -3.93 -11.51
N ALA A 147 -9.83 -2.85 -11.73
CA ALA A 147 -9.68 -2.02 -12.92
C ALA A 147 -8.42 -1.13 -12.84
N LEU A 148 -8.13 -0.53 -11.69
CA LEU A 148 -6.89 0.22 -11.48
C LEU A 148 -5.65 -0.65 -11.67
N ARG A 149 -5.65 -1.84 -11.09
CA ARG A 149 -4.54 -2.80 -11.20
C ARG A 149 -4.31 -3.33 -12.60
N SER A 150 -5.25 -3.19 -13.52
CA SER A 150 -5.03 -3.55 -14.94
C SER A 150 -4.02 -2.65 -15.63
N ALA A 151 -3.82 -1.41 -15.17
CA ALA A 151 -2.80 -0.50 -15.67
C ALA A 151 -1.64 -0.32 -14.68
N TYR A 152 -1.94 -0.34 -13.38
CA TYR A 152 -1.00 -0.09 -12.29
C TYR A 152 -0.97 -1.31 -11.39
N THR A 153 -0.22 -2.32 -11.78
CA THR A 153 -0.24 -3.66 -11.18
C THR A 153 0.14 -3.67 -9.71
N ASN A 154 1.02 -2.77 -9.31
CA ASN A 154 1.57 -2.69 -7.95
C ASN A 154 1.00 -1.55 -7.11
N CYS A 155 -0.08 -0.90 -7.55
CA CYS A 155 -0.73 0.13 -6.75
C CYS A 155 -1.45 -0.47 -5.54
N VAL A 156 -1.36 0.21 -4.40
CA VAL A 156 -2.04 -0.17 -3.17
C VAL A 156 -3.31 0.67 -3.03
N VAL A 157 -4.44 0.01 -2.83
CA VAL A 157 -5.73 0.65 -2.59
C VAL A 157 -6.16 0.34 -1.15
N ARG A 158 -6.40 1.38 -0.35
CA ARG A 158 -6.78 1.27 1.06
C ARG A 158 -7.97 2.19 1.36
N SER A 159 -8.68 1.94 2.45
CA SER A 159 -9.68 2.89 2.95
C SER A 159 -9.01 4.24 3.22
N ALA A 160 -9.61 5.33 2.72
CA ALA A 160 -9.05 6.66 2.94
C ALA A 160 -9.20 7.07 4.40
N THR A 161 -8.11 7.53 4.99
CA THR A 161 -8.06 8.08 6.36
C THR A 161 -8.37 9.57 6.40
N ARG A 162 -8.25 10.25 5.24
CA ARG A 162 -8.51 11.70 5.10
C ARG A 162 -9.77 11.93 4.28
N GLU A 163 -10.70 12.69 4.81
CA GLU A 163 -11.87 13.18 4.06
C GLU A 163 -11.71 14.67 3.77
N PRO A 164 -11.96 15.12 2.52
CA PRO A 164 -11.97 16.54 2.22
C PRO A 164 -13.14 17.20 2.94
N GLY A 165 -12.87 18.33 3.56
CA GLY A 165 -13.91 19.17 4.16
C GLY A 165 -14.96 19.64 3.13
N PRO A 166 -16.03 20.31 3.58
CA PRO A 166 -17.01 20.88 2.69
C PRO A 166 -16.37 21.88 1.74
N PRO A 167 -16.59 21.76 0.42
CA PRO A 167 -15.93 22.59 -0.57
C PRO A 167 -16.39 24.05 -0.49
N PRO A 168 -15.48 25.01 -0.22
CA PRO A 168 -15.84 26.43 -0.18
C PRO A 168 -16.08 27.01 -1.58
N CYS A 169 -15.32 26.57 -2.58
CA CYS A 169 -15.46 26.96 -3.97
C CYS A 169 -15.35 25.74 -4.89
N VAL A 170 -16.23 25.67 -5.89
CA VAL A 170 -16.20 24.60 -6.91
C VAL A 170 -16.34 25.20 -8.29
N LEU A 171 -15.33 25.00 -9.12
CA LEU A 171 -15.33 25.34 -10.53
C LEU A 171 -15.59 24.07 -11.35
N ARG A 172 -16.44 24.13 -12.36
CA ARG A 172 -16.81 22.98 -13.20
C ARG A 172 -16.37 23.19 -14.62
N LEU A 173 -15.85 22.13 -15.25
CA LEU A 173 -15.41 22.15 -16.63
C LEU A 173 -16.31 21.27 -17.53
N LYS A 174 -16.41 21.64 -18.81
CA LYS A 174 -17.10 20.89 -19.87
C LYS A 174 -16.43 21.15 -21.23
N LYS A 175 -16.76 20.36 -22.22
CA LYS A 175 -16.45 20.67 -23.62
C LYS A 175 -17.21 21.91 -24.11
N HIS A 176 -16.58 22.73 -24.90
CA HIS A 176 -17.25 23.87 -25.56
C HIS A 176 -18.21 23.44 -26.65
N ALA A 177 -17.74 22.57 -27.54
CA ALA A 177 -18.52 22.00 -28.67
C ALA A 177 -19.12 20.62 -28.29
N PRO A 178 -20.01 20.06 -29.11
CA PRO A 178 -20.49 18.70 -28.93
C PRO A 178 -19.36 17.66 -28.89
N PHE A 179 -19.64 16.48 -28.34
CA PHE A 179 -18.66 15.41 -28.17
C PHE A 179 -18.07 14.88 -29.47
N THR A 180 -18.72 15.14 -30.62
CA THR A 180 -18.21 14.81 -31.93
C THR A 180 -16.89 15.51 -32.26
N LYS A 181 -16.65 16.70 -31.68
CA LYS A 181 -15.34 17.33 -31.60
C LYS A 181 -14.60 16.90 -30.35
N ARG A 182 -13.31 16.61 -30.44
CA ARG A 182 -12.56 15.97 -29.37
C ARG A 182 -11.64 16.92 -28.65
N ALA A 183 -11.49 16.64 -27.36
CA ALA A 183 -10.40 17.14 -26.55
C ALA A 183 -9.11 16.36 -26.87
N LYS A 184 -7.97 16.76 -26.30
CA LYS A 184 -6.69 16.08 -26.47
C LYS A 184 -6.82 14.61 -26.03
N ARG A 185 -6.27 13.73 -26.86
CA ARG A 185 -6.20 12.29 -26.58
C ARG A 185 -4.81 11.94 -26.05
N ILE A 186 -4.72 10.84 -25.32
CA ILE A 186 -3.46 10.25 -24.97
C ILE A 186 -3.09 9.25 -26.08
N ASP A 187 -2.12 9.59 -26.91
CA ASP A 187 -1.59 8.68 -27.93
C ASP A 187 -0.27 8.05 -27.45
N ARG A 188 0.56 8.83 -26.76
CA ARG A 188 1.76 8.43 -26.06
C ARG A 188 2.09 9.47 -24.99
N PHE A 189 2.83 9.08 -23.97
CA PHE A 189 3.44 10.05 -23.09
C PHE A 189 4.55 10.78 -23.86
N GLU A 190 4.48 12.10 -23.92
CA GLU A 190 5.55 12.91 -24.49
C GLU A 190 6.73 12.85 -23.53
N HIS A 191 7.85 12.23 -23.94
CA HIS A 191 9.04 12.09 -23.09
C HIS A 191 9.66 13.44 -22.69
N ASP A 192 9.44 14.48 -23.49
CA ASP A 192 10.02 15.81 -23.29
C ASP A 192 9.16 16.73 -22.39
N ARG A 193 7.99 16.28 -21.96
CA ARG A 193 7.07 17.09 -21.16
C ARG A 193 6.49 16.30 -20.01
N ALA A 194 6.44 16.97 -18.85
CA ALA A 194 5.80 16.40 -17.70
C ALA A 194 4.34 15.96 -17.99
N PRO A 195 3.93 14.75 -17.58
CA PRO A 195 2.57 14.28 -17.71
C PRO A 195 1.54 15.21 -17.08
N ALA A 196 0.29 15.19 -17.59
CA ALA A 196 -0.74 16.15 -17.20
C ALA A 196 -0.98 16.22 -15.67
N VAL A 197 -1.01 15.07 -14.99
CA VAL A 197 -1.22 15.03 -13.54
C VAL A 197 -0.01 15.58 -12.78
N ASN A 198 1.22 15.38 -13.25
CA ASN A 198 2.41 15.97 -12.65
C ASN A 198 2.39 17.50 -12.74
N ARG A 199 2.06 18.07 -13.91
CA ARG A 199 1.87 19.52 -14.08
C ARG A 199 0.76 20.05 -13.19
N LEU A 200 -0.36 19.33 -13.13
CA LEU A 200 -1.48 19.67 -12.25
C LEU A 200 -1.04 19.76 -10.79
N LEU A 201 -0.28 18.77 -10.29
CA LEU A 201 0.24 18.74 -8.93
C LEU A 201 1.21 19.90 -8.67
N THR A 202 2.09 20.22 -9.63
CA THR A 202 3.01 21.35 -9.54
C THR A 202 2.25 22.68 -9.42
N THR A 203 1.21 22.87 -10.24
CA THR A 203 0.34 24.06 -10.16
C THR A 203 -0.42 24.13 -8.85
N MET A 204 -0.95 23.00 -8.36
CA MET A 204 -1.63 22.94 -7.05
C MET A 204 -0.67 23.30 -5.92
N ALA A 205 0.57 22.83 -5.98
CA ALA A 205 1.60 23.16 -5.00
C ALA A 205 1.98 24.64 -5.04
N ALA A 206 2.10 25.21 -6.23
CA ALA A 206 2.40 26.65 -6.41
C ALA A 206 1.29 27.55 -5.83
N CYS A 207 0.04 27.09 -5.84
CA CYS A 207 -1.09 27.82 -5.22
C CYS A 207 -1.00 27.87 -3.68
N ALA A 208 -0.18 27.03 -3.05
CA ALA A 208 0.03 26.92 -1.59
C ALA A 208 -1.29 26.89 -0.78
N SER A 209 -2.34 26.32 -1.33
CA SER A 209 -3.68 26.27 -0.75
C SER A 209 -4.31 24.91 -0.96
N PRO A 210 -5.00 24.35 0.05
CA PRO A 210 -5.69 23.08 -0.09
C PRO A 210 -6.68 23.09 -1.26
N ALA A 211 -6.51 22.13 -2.16
CA ALA A 211 -7.35 21.99 -3.33
C ALA A 211 -7.44 20.52 -3.78
N PHE A 212 -8.47 20.18 -4.54
CA PHE A 212 -8.54 18.90 -5.23
C PHE A 212 -9.27 18.98 -6.56
N VAL A 213 -8.88 18.13 -7.47
CA VAL A 213 -9.55 17.92 -8.75
C VAL A 213 -10.30 16.60 -8.70
N GLN A 214 -11.56 16.61 -9.08
CA GLN A 214 -12.43 15.44 -9.08
C GLN A 214 -13.04 15.26 -10.48
N ILE A 215 -12.85 14.07 -11.04
CA ILE A 215 -13.49 13.65 -12.30
C ILE A 215 -14.49 12.55 -11.97
N ALA A 216 -15.77 12.93 -11.89
CA ALA A 216 -16.84 11.98 -11.61
C ALA A 216 -17.33 11.34 -12.91
N LEU A 217 -17.11 10.04 -13.06
CA LEU A 217 -17.36 9.25 -14.26
C LEU A 217 -18.63 8.43 -14.10
N THR A 218 -19.49 8.48 -15.10
CA THR A 218 -20.68 7.62 -15.21
C THR A 218 -20.67 6.94 -16.58
N PRO A 219 -20.64 5.59 -16.65
CA PRO A 219 -20.63 4.90 -17.96
C PRO A 219 -21.85 5.21 -18.79
N THR A 220 -21.66 5.42 -20.09
CA THR A 220 -22.77 5.63 -21.01
C THR A 220 -23.48 4.31 -21.35
N PRO A 221 -24.81 4.31 -21.54
CA PRO A 221 -25.54 3.14 -21.95
C PRO A 221 -25.31 2.80 -23.42
N ALA A 222 -25.39 1.51 -23.80
CA ALA A 222 -25.20 1.05 -25.16
C ALA A 222 -26.13 1.73 -26.19
N LEU A 223 -27.35 2.06 -25.82
CA LEU A 223 -28.26 2.84 -26.67
C LEU A 223 -27.72 4.24 -26.98
N PHE A 224 -27.11 4.89 -25.98
CA PHE A 224 -26.47 6.18 -26.18
C PHE A 224 -25.21 6.06 -27.06
N GLU A 225 -24.41 5.02 -26.86
CA GLU A 225 -23.23 4.76 -27.68
C GLU A 225 -23.61 4.50 -29.16
N GLY A 226 -24.64 3.71 -29.41
CA GLY A 226 -25.17 3.52 -30.75
C GLY A 226 -25.64 4.81 -31.41
N HIS A 227 -26.29 5.70 -30.63
CA HIS A 227 -26.68 7.03 -31.13
C HIS A 227 -25.47 7.94 -31.36
N SER A 228 -24.50 7.89 -30.48
CA SER A 228 -23.23 8.64 -30.64
C SER A 228 -22.46 8.23 -31.87
N LYS A 229 -22.36 6.94 -32.16
CA LYS A 229 -21.75 6.41 -33.38
C LYS A 229 -22.39 6.96 -34.65
N ARG A 230 -23.73 7.00 -34.68
CA ARG A 230 -24.47 7.58 -35.82
C ARG A 230 -24.24 9.09 -35.94
N ALA A 231 -24.25 9.81 -34.81
CA ALA A 231 -23.98 11.24 -34.81
C ALA A 231 -22.56 11.56 -35.31
N TYR A 232 -21.60 10.73 -34.91
CA TYR A 232 -20.21 10.86 -35.33
C TYR A 232 -20.05 10.59 -36.83
N LYS A 233 -20.63 9.50 -37.37
CA LYS A 233 -20.60 9.20 -38.79
C LYS A 233 -21.18 10.35 -39.66
N ARG A 234 -22.26 10.99 -39.18
CA ARG A 234 -22.83 12.16 -39.86
C ARG A 234 -21.86 13.35 -39.84
N HIS A 235 -21.22 13.60 -38.72
CA HIS A 235 -20.26 14.68 -38.59
C HIS A 235 -19.02 14.47 -39.46
N GLU A 236 -18.47 13.26 -39.49
CA GLU A 236 -17.36 12.86 -40.33
C GLU A 236 -17.72 13.02 -41.83
N HIS A 237 -18.90 12.57 -42.22
CA HIS A 237 -19.37 12.73 -43.59
C HIS A 237 -19.50 14.20 -44.00
N HIS A 238 -19.97 15.07 -43.11
CA HIS A 238 -20.06 16.51 -43.34
C HIS A 238 -18.68 17.14 -43.48
N LEU A 239 -17.73 16.81 -42.60
CA LEU A 239 -16.35 17.30 -42.68
C LEU A 239 -15.62 16.83 -43.92
N SER A 240 -15.76 15.57 -44.31
CA SER A 240 -15.18 15.03 -45.52
C SER A 240 -15.71 15.78 -46.79
N ARG A 241 -17.00 16.14 -46.77
CA ARG A 241 -17.58 16.92 -47.87
C ARG A 241 -17.06 18.36 -47.92
N GLU A 242 -16.93 19.02 -46.78
CA GLU A 242 -16.37 20.38 -46.68
C GLU A 242 -14.90 20.42 -47.12
N ARG A 243 -14.11 19.40 -46.77
CA ARG A 243 -12.70 19.32 -47.16
C ARG A 243 -12.46 19.07 -48.63
N LYS A 244 -13.28 18.24 -49.24
CA LYS A 244 -13.22 18.04 -50.72
C LYS A 244 -13.40 19.35 -51.46
N LEU A 245 -14.02 20.35 -50.83
CA LEU A 245 -14.27 21.66 -51.41
C LEU A 245 -13.18 22.70 -51.06
N SER A 246 -12.40 22.55 -50.00
CA SER A 246 -11.58 23.63 -49.45
C SER A 246 -10.08 23.37 -49.28
N LEU A 247 -9.59 22.12 -49.40
CA LEU A 247 -8.19 21.80 -49.12
C LEU A 247 -7.42 21.23 -50.32
N PRO A 248 -6.11 21.55 -50.47
CA PRO A 248 -5.22 20.90 -51.43
C PRO A 248 -5.06 19.40 -51.18
N PRO A 249 -4.78 18.58 -52.22
CA PRO A 249 -4.75 17.11 -52.08
C PRO A 249 -3.75 16.55 -51.05
N LEU A 250 -2.61 17.18 -50.86
CA LEU A 250 -1.56 16.74 -49.92
C LEU A 250 -1.95 16.94 -48.44
N ASP A 251 -2.58 18.05 -48.11
CA ASP A 251 -3.00 18.34 -46.74
C ASP A 251 -4.23 17.53 -46.32
N ARG A 252 -5.01 17.04 -47.31
CA ARG A 252 -6.18 16.19 -47.05
C ARG A 252 -5.83 14.86 -46.41
N SER A 253 -4.75 14.19 -46.85
CA SER A 253 -4.39 12.86 -46.35
C SER A 253 -3.96 12.89 -44.89
N MET A 254 -3.17 13.88 -44.47
CA MET A 254 -2.71 13.99 -43.07
C MET A 254 -3.86 14.30 -42.10
N VAL A 255 -4.77 15.17 -42.50
CA VAL A 255 -5.93 15.53 -41.68
C VAL A 255 -6.98 14.40 -41.66
N GLU A 256 -7.16 13.67 -42.78
CA GLU A 256 -8.03 12.50 -42.83
C GLU A 256 -7.53 11.36 -41.92
N ASP A 257 -6.21 11.15 -41.82
CA ASP A 257 -5.62 10.13 -40.94
C ASP A 257 -5.81 10.45 -39.44
N GLU A 258 -5.62 11.70 -39.05
CA GLU A 258 -5.86 12.10 -37.65
C GLU A 258 -7.33 11.99 -37.25
N GLU A 259 -8.24 12.35 -38.16
CA GLU A 259 -9.67 12.23 -37.88
C GLU A 259 -10.16 10.79 -37.96
N LEU A 260 -9.60 9.96 -38.83
CA LEU A 260 -9.91 8.54 -38.88
C LEU A 260 -9.51 7.85 -37.58
N LYS A 261 -8.28 8.09 -37.10
CA LYS A 261 -7.83 7.61 -35.80
C LYS A 261 -8.77 8.04 -34.67
N GLY A 262 -9.20 9.25 -34.77
CA GLY A 262 -10.13 9.83 -33.85
C GLY A 262 -11.53 9.27 -33.95
N GLY A 263 -12.02 8.95 -35.12
CA GLY A 263 -13.32 8.31 -35.36
C GLY A 263 -13.42 6.94 -34.80
N LEU A 264 -12.33 6.20 -34.87
CA LEU A 264 -12.21 4.88 -34.31
C LEU A 264 -12.43 4.89 -32.78
N ASP A 265 -11.92 5.90 -32.07
CA ASP A 265 -12.11 6.01 -30.62
C ASP A 265 -13.57 6.12 -30.22
N VAL A 266 -14.36 6.95 -30.88
CA VAL A 266 -15.80 7.08 -30.58
C VAL A 266 -16.60 5.87 -31.02
N GLN A 267 -16.17 5.18 -32.08
CA GLN A 267 -16.89 4.03 -32.61
C GLN A 267 -16.58 2.73 -31.85
N HIS A 268 -15.36 2.56 -31.38
CA HIS A 268 -14.88 1.30 -30.81
C HIS A 268 -14.62 1.37 -29.30
N ARG A 269 -14.36 2.55 -28.75
CA ARG A 269 -14.08 2.71 -27.32
C ARG A 269 -15.30 3.19 -26.54
N PRO A 270 -15.44 2.77 -25.28
CA PRO A 270 -16.57 3.18 -24.43
C PRO A 270 -16.50 4.66 -24.09
N LEU A 271 -17.67 5.25 -23.92
CA LEU A 271 -17.85 6.65 -23.57
C LEU A 271 -18.32 6.80 -22.12
N PHE A 272 -17.98 7.94 -21.52
CA PHE A 272 -18.41 8.31 -20.19
C PHE A 272 -19.09 9.67 -20.18
N PHE A 273 -20.10 9.82 -19.33
CA PHE A 273 -20.49 11.13 -18.84
C PHE A 273 -19.52 11.53 -17.76
N ALA A 274 -18.72 12.55 -18.00
CA ALA A 274 -17.78 13.08 -17.02
C ALA A 274 -18.26 14.44 -16.48
N ASP A 275 -18.10 14.63 -15.18
CA ASP A 275 -18.29 15.88 -14.48
C ASP A 275 -16.98 16.26 -13.82
N ILE A 276 -16.25 17.17 -14.46
CA ILE A 276 -14.92 17.60 -14.02
C ILE A 276 -15.09 18.77 -13.09
N ARG A 277 -14.58 18.66 -11.88
CA ARG A 277 -14.70 19.63 -10.80
C ARG A 277 -13.34 19.96 -10.22
N ILE A 278 -13.15 21.23 -9.95
CA ILE A 278 -11.98 21.75 -9.25
C ILE A 278 -12.50 22.39 -7.98
N VAL A 279 -11.97 21.96 -6.87
CA VAL A 279 -12.38 22.41 -5.53
C VAL A 279 -11.19 23.09 -4.86
N GLY A 280 -11.39 24.30 -4.37
CA GLY A 280 -10.36 25.08 -3.71
C GLY A 280 -10.93 26.07 -2.72
N GLN A 281 -10.08 26.73 -1.96
CA GLN A 281 -10.49 27.72 -0.96
C GLN A 281 -11.04 29.00 -1.60
N ARG A 282 -10.46 29.42 -2.74
CA ARG A 282 -10.83 30.64 -3.47
C ARG A 282 -11.01 30.31 -4.95
N ARG A 283 -11.72 31.21 -5.64
CA ARG A 283 -11.99 31.06 -7.07
C ARG A 283 -10.72 31.16 -7.92
N GLU A 284 -9.80 32.05 -7.54
CA GLU A 284 -8.55 32.27 -8.25
C GLU A 284 -7.68 30.99 -8.27
N VAL A 285 -7.62 30.28 -7.14
CA VAL A 285 -6.96 28.97 -7.03
C VAL A 285 -7.60 27.95 -7.98
N CYS A 286 -8.92 27.90 -8.02
CA CYS A 286 -9.64 27.01 -8.92
C CYS A 286 -9.38 27.37 -10.40
N GLU A 287 -9.26 28.63 -10.74
CA GLU A 287 -8.98 29.11 -12.11
C GLU A 287 -7.55 28.79 -12.56
N GLN A 288 -6.55 28.95 -11.67
CA GLN A 288 -5.17 28.55 -11.92
C GLN A 288 -5.08 27.03 -12.18
N ILE A 289 -5.69 26.21 -11.33
CA ILE A 289 -5.74 24.76 -11.54
C ILE A 289 -6.51 24.39 -12.82
N ALA A 290 -7.57 25.13 -13.14
CA ALA A 290 -8.34 24.93 -14.37
C ALA A 290 -7.52 25.20 -15.63
N SER A 291 -6.53 26.08 -15.59
CA SER A 291 -5.67 26.37 -16.74
C SER A 291 -4.91 25.13 -17.19
N GLU A 292 -4.42 24.29 -16.28
CA GLU A 292 -3.77 23.02 -16.60
C GLU A 292 -4.70 22.02 -17.26
N LEU A 293 -5.92 21.89 -16.73
CA LEU A 293 -6.92 21.01 -17.36
C LEU A 293 -7.40 21.54 -18.71
N ARG A 294 -7.39 22.85 -18.92
CA ARG A 294 -7.66 23.45 -20.24
C ARG A 294 -6.55 23.18 -21.25
N ALA A 295 -5.33 22.86 -20.80
CA ALA A 295 -4.27 22.39 -21.69
C ALA A 295 -4.60 21.07 -22.40
N ALA A 296 -5.58 20.29 -21.89
CA ALA A 296 -6.17 19.16 -22.60
C ALA A 296 -7.13 19.58 -23.74
N SER A 297 -7.17 20.85 -24.11
CA SER A 297 -7.92 21.33 -25.28
C SER A 297 -7.19 20.94 -26.58
N ALA A 298 -7.97 20.53 -27.56
CA ALA A 298 -7.51 20.27 -28.91
C ALA A 298 -8.54 20.86 -29.90
N GLU A 299 -9.12 20.09 -30.78
CA GLU A 299 -10.25 20.51 -31.63
C GLU A 299 -11.44 21.04 -30.78
N ASN A 300 -11.68 20.42 -29.64
CA ASN A 300 -12.69 20.85 -28.67
C ASN A 300 -12.04 21.50 -27.44
N ARG A 301 -12.38 22.74 -27.18
CA ARG A 301 -11.87 23.46 -26.01
C ARG A 301 -12.56 22.99 -24.72
N ILE A 302 -11.81 22.95 -23.65
CA ILE A 302 -12.35 22.75 -22.29
C ILE A 302 -12.67 24.12 -21.69
N VAL A 303 -13.91 24.34 -21.33
CA VAL A 303 -14.42 25.62 -20.83
C VAL A 303 -15.18 25.46 -19.53
N GLU A 304 -15.35 26.55 -18.79
CA GLU A 304 -16.15 26.57 -17.57
C GLU A 304 -17.63 26.23 -17.87
N ARG A 305 -18.23 25.45 -16.99
CA ARG A 305 -19.64 25.08 -17.07
C ARG A 305 -20.48 26.02 -16.22
N GLY A 306 -20.90 27.15 -16.79
CA GLY A 306 -21.89 28.06 -16.19
C GLY A 306 -21.60 28.49 -14.76
N THR A 307 -22.47 29.32 -14.18
CA THR A 307 -22.34 29.76 -12.79
C THR A 307 -22.27 28.61 -11.82
N PRO A 308 -21.30 28.60 -10.89
CA PRO A 308 -21.29 27.64 -9.82
C PRO A 308 -22.62 27.77 -9.05
N ILE A 309 -23.26 26.65 -8.80
CA ILE A 309 -24.43 26.62 -7.90
C ILE A 309 -23.91 27.11 -6.55
N ARG A 310 -24.34 28.29 -6.12
CA ARG A 310 -23.97 28.83 -4.82
C ARG A 310 -24.22 27.78 -3.75
N HIS A 311 -23.23 27.55 -2.90
CA HIS A 311 -23.18 26.49 -1.90
C HIS A 311 -24.36 26.43 -0.93
N GLY A 312 -25.14 27.50 -0.85
CA GLY A 312 -26.18 27.67 0.16
C GLY A 312 -27.50 26.95 -0.09
N TRP A 313 -27.87 26.64 -1.32
CA TRP A 313 -29.20 26.10 -1.61
C TRP A 313 -29.21 24.57 -1.46
N LEU A 314 -29.71 24.08 -0.31
CA LEU A 314 -29.99 22.68 0.02
C LEU A 314 -28.79 21.73 0.23
N GLY A 315 -27.55 22.15 0.15
CA GLY A 315 -26.36 21.29 0.40
C GLY A 315 -26.22 20.06 -0.53
N LEU A 316 -27.11 19.91 -1.51
CA LEU A 316 -27.15 18.73 -2.39
C LEU A 316 -25.95 18.64 -3.33
N TYR A 317 -25.45 19.79 -3.76
CA TYR A 317 -24.27 19.83 -4.63
C TYR A 317 -22.99 19.54 -3.86
N THR A 318 -22.84 20.14 -2.68
CA THR A 318 -21.74 19.88 -1.76
C THR A 318 -21.61 18.39 -1.44
N ARG A 319 -22.76 17.77 -1.08
CA ARG A 319 -22.80 16.31 -0.82
C ARG A 319 -22.41 15.48 -2.05
N ARG A 320 -22.77 15.91 -3.26
CA ARG A 320 -22.35 15.22 -4.49
C ARG A 320 -20.84 15.31 -4.70
N VAL A 321 -20.24 16.45 -4.44
CA VAL A 321 -18.79 16.63 -4.51
C VAL A 321 -18.11 15.74 -3.49
N GLN A 322 -18.56 15.74 -2.24
CA GLN A 322 -18.01 14.89 -1.18
C GLN A 322 -18.11 13.40 -1.49
N ARG A 323 -19.18 12.95 -2.15
CA ARG A 323 -19.38 11.55 -2.55
C ARG A 323 -18.74 11.16 -3.88
N GLY A 324 -18.14 12.09 -4.62
CA GLY A 324 -17.67 11.82 -5.96
C GLY A 324 -18.76 11.43 -6.97
N GLU A 325 -20.00 11.78 -6.67
CA GLU A 325 -21.14 11.42 -7.53
C GLU A 325 -21.16 12.25 -8.80
N GLY A 326 -21.35 11.61 -9.96
CA GLY A 326 -21.60 12.26 -11.23
C GLY A 326 -22.92 13.08 -11.26
N ASN A 327 -23.11 13.92 -12.25
CA ASN A 327 -24.34 14.70 -12.38
C ASN A 327 -25.55 13.77 -12.65
N PRO A 328 -26.69 13.93 -11.95
CA PRO A 328 -27.93 13.18 -12.24
C PRO A 328 -28.48 13.47 -13.65
N LEU A 329 -28.27 14.68 -14.13
CA LEU A 329 -28.62 15.12 -15.48
C LEU A 329 -27.33 15.45 -16.24
N PRO A 330 -26.64 14.44 -16.80
CA PRO A 330 -25.40 14.67 -17.52
C PRO A 330 -25.66 15.50 -18.77
N SER A 331 -24.69 16.31 -19.15
CA SER A 331 -24.74 16.99 -20.46
C SER A 331 -24.50 15.99 -21.58
N ILE A 332 -25.56 15.58 -22.24
CA ILE A 332 -25.54 14.57 -23.31
C ILE A 332 -24.64 14.99 -24.49
N ARG A 333 -24.46 16.28 -24.72
CA ARG A 333 -23.69 16.81 -25.86
C ARG A 333 -22.27 17.24 -25.48
N LYS A 334 -22.10 17.91 -24.34
CA LYS A 334 -20.84 18.59 -23.95
C LYS A 334 -20.13 17.94 -22.75
N GLY A 335 -20.73 16.97 -22.11
CA GLY A 335 -20.19 16.25 -20.95
C GLY A 335 -19.80 14.81 -21.27
N VAL A 336 -19.63 14.45 -22.53
CA VAL A 336 -19.26 13.10 -22.98
C VAL A 336 -17.79 13.07 -23.36
N PHE A 337 -17.06 12.12 -22.79
CA PHE A 337 -15.63 11.93 -23.01
C PHE A 337 -15.34 10.47 -23.35
N ALA A 338 -14.43 10.25 -24.29
CA ALA A 338 -13.91 8.93 -24.60
C ALA A 338 -12.84 8.50 -23.56
N SER A 339 -12.58 7.22 -23.45
CA SER A 339 -11.54 6.69 -22.55
C SER A 339 -10.16 7.29 -22.83
N THR A 340 -9.81 7.54 -24.09
CA THR A 340 -8.56 8.19 -24.51
C THR A 340 -8.45 9.65 -24.06
N GLU A 341 -9.54 10.39 -24.08
CA GLU A 341 -9.59 11.78 -23.58
C GLU A 341 -9.48 11.83 -22.06
N LEU A 342 -10.09 10.88 -21.36
CA LEU A 342 -10.00 10.79 -19.89
C LEU A 342 -8.60 10.40 -19.46
N ALA A 343 -7.95 9.51 -20.16
CA ALA A 343 -6.58 9.10 -19.90
C ALA A 343 -5.58 10.28 -20.00
N SER A 344 -5.83 11.24 -20.90
CA SER A 344 -5.02 12.47 -20.99
C SER A 344 -5.24 13.45 -19.83
N MET A 345 -6.34 13.32 -19.07
CA MET A 345 -6.67 14.21 -17.97
C MET A 345 -6.38 13.58 -16.62
N TRP A 346 -6.41 12.26 -16.52
CA TRP A 346 -6.17 11.55 -15.26
C TRP A 346 -5.38 10.26 -15.52
N HIS A 347 -4.23 10.18 -14.86
CA HIS A 347 -3.35 9.03 -14.75
C HIS A 347 -2.58 9.16 -13.42
N MET A 348 -1.91 8.12 -12.96
CA MET A 348 -1.04 8.26 -11.80
C MET A 348 0.21 9.09 -12.15
N PRO A 349 0.71 9.93 -11.23
CA PRO A 349 1.86 10.78 -11.51
C PRO A 349 3.13 9.94 -11.70
N SER A 350 3.93 10.27 -12.70
CA SER A 350 5.24 9.66 -12.93
C SER A 350 6.25 10.10 -11.85
N VAL A 351 7.23 9.24 -11.57
CA VAL A 351 8.33 9.51 -10.63
C VAL A 351 9.27 10.57 -11.18
N ASP A 352 9.62 10.46 -12.45
CA ASP A 352 10.69 11.24 -13.07
C ASP A 352 10.37 12.75 -13.15
N TYR A 353 9.08 13.09 -13.11
CA TYR A 353 8.61 14.46 -13.19
C TYR A 353 8.00 14.98 -11.88
N SER A 354 8.22 14.30 -10.76
CA SER A 354 7.57 14.68 -9.50
C SER A 354 8.41 15.71 -8.74
N THR A 355 7.95 16.96 -8.73
CA THR A 355 8.50 18.05 -7.91
C THR A 355 7.74 18.20 -6.57
N VAL A 356 6.64 17.47 -6.38
CA VAL A 356 5.76 17.57 -5.22
C VAL A 356 5.87 16.31 -4.38
N PRO A 357 5.96 16.40 -3.05
CA PRO A 357 5.92 15.24 -2.16
C PRO A 357 4.65 14.41 -2.39
N PHE A 358 4.83 13.14 -2.67
CA PHE A 358 3.75 12.21 -2.97
C PHE A 358 4.04 10.83 -2.38
N ALA A 359 3.10 10.31 -1.58
CA ALA A 359 3.25 8.99 -0.99
C ALA A 359 3.25 7.89 -2.07
N ARG A 360 4.27 7.04 -2.06
CA ARG A 360 4.45 5.94 -3.01
C ARG A 360 4.80 4.65 -2.29
N ASN A 361 4.32 3.55 -2.84
CA ASN A 361 4.76 2.25 -2.39
C ASN A 361 6.20 1.98 -2.91
N PRO A 362 7.18 1.74 -2.03
CA PRO A 362 8.56 1.49 -2.45
C PRO A 362 8.78 0.10 -3.04
N LEU A 363 7.91 -0.86 -2.73
CA LEU A 363 8.05 -2.27 -3.12
C LEU A 363 6.90 -2.70 -4.03
N PRO A 364 7.17 -3.59 -5.02
CA PRO A 364 6.11 -4.20 -5.81
C PRO A 364 5.22 -5.04 -4.89
N LEU A 365 3.95 -5.18 -5.27
CA LEU A 365 3.04 -6.06 -4.55
C LEU A 365 3.45 -7.52 -4.80
N ALA A 366 3.78 -8.22 -3.73
CA ALA A 366 3.98 -9.66 -3.81
C ALA A 366 2.67 -10.35 -4.21
N PRO A 367 2.73 -11.47 -4.95
CA PRO A 367 1.55 -12.30 -5.17
C PRO A 367 0.97 -12.75 -3.83
N ALA A 368 -0.34 -12.99 -3.79
CA ALA A 368 -0.99 -13.49 -2.57
C ALA A 368 -0.28 -14.74 -2.06
N PRO A 369 0.15 -14.75 -0.80
CA PRO A 369 0.89 -15.87 -0.26
C PRO A 369 0.00 -17.14 -0.23
N PRO A 370 0.61 -18.32 -0.37
CA PRO A 370 -0.11 -19.57 -0.21
C PRO A 370 -0.87 -19.63 1.12
N ALA A 371 -1.95 -20.39 1.16
CA ALA A 371 -2.77 -20.53 2.36
C ALA A 371 -1.97 -21.01 3.60
N ILE A 372 -0.87 -21.74 3.39
CA ILE A 372 0.05 -22.18 4.45
C ILE A 372 0.71 -21.01 5.22
N LEU A 373 0.84 -19.84 4.58
CA LEU A 373 1.42 -18.65 5.21
C LEU A 373 0.38 -17.74 5.86
N ARG A 374 -0.88 -18.12 5.83
CA ARG A 374 -1.92 -17.40 6.56
C ARG A 374 -1.77 -17.63 8.06
N MET A 375 -2.23 -16.66 8.83
CA MET A 375 -2.14 -16.70 10.28
C MET A 375 -2.79 -17.98 10.84
N GLN A 376 -2.01 -18.75 11.60
CA GLN A 376 -2.42 -19.98 12.26
C GLN A 376 -1.94 -19.93 13.71
N GLU A 377 -2.54 -20.75 14.57
CA GLU A 377 -2.09 -20.89 15.95
C GLU A 377 -0.63 -21.36 16.00
N GLY A 378 0.19 -20.69 16.78
CA GLY A 378 1.63 -20.93 16.87
C GLY A 378 2.48 -20.37 15.72
N ALA A 379 1.88 -19.74 14.70
CA ALA A 379 2.62 -19.01 13.68
C ALA A 379 3.30 -17.76 14.28
N GLY A 380 4.30 -17.22 13.64
CA GLY A 380 5.03 -16.01 14.07
C GLY A 380 5.76 -15.31 12.95
N GLY A 381 6.38 -14.19 13.24
CA GLY A 381 6.96 -13.33 12.23
C GLY A 381 5.89 -12.71 11.35
N THR A 382 4.81 -12.20 11.97
CA THR A 382 3.63 -11.72 11.28
C THR A 382 3.90 -10.40 10.55
N LEU A 383 3.60 -10.37 9.27
CA LEU A 383 3.58 -9.19 8.41
C LEU A 383 2.15 -8.93 7.97
N CYS A 384 1.77 -7.68 7.86
CA CYS A 384 0.48 -7.27 7.31
C CYS A 384 0.69 -6.66 5.93
N ASP A 385 0.00 -7.18 4.95
CA ASP A 385 -0.06 -6.63 3.59
C ASP A 385 -1.51 -6.39 3.15
N ILE A 386 -1.71 -6.14 1.86
CA ILE A 386 -3.05 -5.94 1.29
C ILE A 386 -3.95 -7.20 1.34
N HIS A 387 -3.35 -8.37 1.52
CA HIS A 387 -4.07 -9.66 1.62
C HIS A 387 -4.37 -10.05 3.07
N GLY A 388 -3.97 -9.21 4.02
CA GLY A 388 -4.11 -9.42 5.46
C GLY A 388 -2.83 -9.88 6.13
N ALA A 389 -2.96 -10.50 7.30
CA ALA A 389 -1.82 -10.98 8.07
C ALA A 389 -1.22 -12.25 7.44
N VAL A 390 0.08 -12.23 7.24
CA VAL A 390 0.90 -13.33 6.75
C VAL A 390 1.91 -13.67 7.82
N SER A 391 2.04 -14.92 8.18
CA SER A 391 2.97 -15.38 9.21
C SER A 391 3.64 -16.69 8.83
N ILE A 392 4.79 -16.96 9.44
CA ILE A 392 5.52 -18.20 9.22
C ILE A 392 4.79 -19.34 9.92
N HIS A 393 4.43 -20.37 9.14
CA HIS A 393 3.76 -21.57 9.65
C HIS A 393 4.57 -22.23 10.78
N PRO A 394 3.93 -22.76 11.85
CA PRO A 394 4.63 -23.35 12.99
C PRO A 394 5.64 -24.43 12.62
N GLY A 395 5.32 -25.26 11.62
CA GLY A 395 6.23 -26.28 11.10
C GLY A 395 7.48 -25.72 10.43
N LEU A 396 7.37 -24.56 9.76
CA LEU A 396 8.51 -23.88 9.11
C LEU A 396 9.38 -23.13 10.13
N ARG A 397 8.83 -22.73 11.25
CA ARG A 397 9.59 -22.05 12.32
C ARG A 397 10.64 -22.96 13.00
N ARG A 398 10.52 -24.27 12.84
CA ARG A 398 11.55 -25.23 13.29
C ARG A 398 12.76 -25.28 12.39
N GLN A 399 12.67 -24.62 11.22
CA GLN A 399 13.77 -24.51 10.26
C GLN A 399 14.43 -23.13 10.37
N ASN A 400 15.62 -22.99 9.84
CA ASN A 400 16.30 -21.71 9.80
C ASN A 400 15.58 -20.74 8.88
N THR A 401 15.42 -19.49 9.32
CA THR A 401 14.82 -18.41 8.53
C THR A 401 15.89 -17.36 8.22
N ALA A 402 16.15 -17.13 6.95
CA ALA A 402 17.02 -16.05 6.50
C ALA A 402 16.18 -14.83 6.09
N VAL A 403 16.58 -13.65 6.54
CA VAL A 403 15.93 -12.38 6.18
C VAL A 403 16.92 -11.50 5.43
N PRO A 404 17.10 -11.72 4.11
CA PRO A 404 18.02 -10.93 3.31
C PRO A 404 17.44 -9.54 3.01
N GLY A 405 18.33 -8.56 2.87
CA GLY A 405 17.93 -7.19 2.51
C GLY A 405 19.12 -6.25 2.59
N THR A 406 19.09 -5.15 1.86
CA THR A 406 20.09 -4.08 1.93
C THR A 406 19.94 -3.27 3.23
N VAL A 407 20.85 -2.35 3.47
CA VAL A 407 20.80 -1.46 4.65
C VAL A 407 19.50 -0.66 4.65
N GLU A 408 18.92 -0.39 5.82
CA GLU A 408 17.70 0.40 6.02
C GLU A 408 16.39 -0.19 5.44
N GLN A 409 16.38 -1.45 5.02
CA GLN A 409 15.18 -2.12 4.49
C GLN A 409 14.29 -2.78 5.56
N GLY A 410 14.50 -2.45 6.83
CA GLY A 410 13.65 -2.90 7.92
C GLY A 410 13.92 -4.32 8.45
N LYS A 411 15.08 -4.94 8.13
CA LYS A 411 15.47 -6.27 8.65
C LYS A 411 15.44 -6.35 10.16
N SER A 412 16.11 -5.41 10.83
CA SER A 412 16.16 -5.35 12.29
C SER A 412 14.79 -5.10 12.89
N SER A 413 13.98 -4.22 12.27
CA SER A 413 12.60 -3.97 12.71
C SER A 413 11.73 -5.21 12.62
N TYR A 414 11.88 -6.01 11.55
CA TYR A 414 11.19 -7.30 11.40
C TYR A 414 11.61 -8.31 12.47
N LEU A 415 12.91 -8.42 12.75
CA LEU A 415 13.44 -9.31 13.79
C LEU A 415 12.92 -8.90 15.17
N VAL A 416 12.98 -7.62 15.51
CA VAL A 416 12.45 -7.09 16.78
C VAL A 416 10.95 -7.34 16.91
N ALA A 417 10.17 -7.14 15.84
CA ALA A 417 8.73 -7.46 15.84
C ALA A 417 8.46 -8.95 16.06
N THR A 418 9.27 -9.83 15.43
CA THR A 418 9.17 -11.29 15.63
C THR A 418 9.51 -11.68 17.06
N VAL A 419 10.55 -11.09 17.63
CA VAL A 419 10.91 -11.27 19.06
C VAL A 419 9.77 -10.84 19.96
N ALA A 420 9.14 -9.68 19.71
CA ALA A 420 8.00 -9.19 20.48
C ALA A 420 6.80 -10.17 20.46
N GLU A 421 6.54 -10.79 19.31
CA GLU A 421 5.50 -11.85 19.20
C GLU A 421 5.86 -13.08 20.04
N ASP A 422 7.11 -13.52 19.98
CA ASP A 422 7.56 -14.71 20.70
C ASP A 422 7.64 -14.48 22.21
N LEU A 423 8.00 -13.29 22.64
CA LEU A 423 7.99 -12.91 24.06
C LEU A 423 6.59 -12.97 24.71
N ARG A 424 5.52 -12.86 23.91
CA ARG A 424 4.14 -13.00 24.40
C ARG A 424 3.70 -14.45 24.61
N ARG A 425 4.50 -15.43 24.19
CA ARG A 425 4.18 -16.85 24.29
C ARG A 425 4.67 -17.42 25.62
N GLU A 426 3.81 -18.14 26.33
CA GLU A 426 4.13 -18.66 27.66
C GLU A 426 5.29 -19.68 27.68
N ARG A 427 5.46 -20.47 26.62
CA ARG A 427 6.47 -21.55 26.56
C ARG A 427 7.47 -21.33 25.42
N CYS A 428 8.05 -20.16 25.36
CA CYS A 428 9.05 -19.82 24.35
C CYS A 428 10.25 -19.14 25.01
N ALA A 429 11.42 -19.76 24.90
CA ALA A 429 12.68 -19.09 25.21
C ALA A 429 13.16 -18.33 23.96
N VAL A 430 13.54 -17.07 24.13
CA VAL A 430 14.03 -16.22 23.05
C VAL A 430 15.47 -15.84 23.36
N ILE A 431 16.38 -16.11 22.44
CA ILE A 431 17.79 -15.72 22.51
C ILE A 431 18.05 -14.74 21.37
N VAL A 432 18.48 -13.53 21.69
CA VAL A 432 18.85 -12.50 20.72
C VAL A 432 20.36 -12.33 20.75
N LEU A 433 21.01 -12.60 19.62
CA LEU A 433 22.45 -12.38 19.40
C LEU A 433 22.61 -11.21 18.46
N ASP A 434 23.08 -10.09 18.95
CA ASP A 434 23.23 -8.87 18.15
C ASP A 434 24.65 -8.29 18.29
N PRO A 435 25.47 -8.38 17.23
CA PRO A 435 26.82 -7.85 17.23
C PRO A 435 26.91 -6.33 17.39
N LYS A 436 25.83 -5.58 17.08
CA LYS A 436 25.76 -4.12 17.18
C LYS A 436 25.12 -3.61 18.45
N GLY A 437 24.23 -4.40 19.06
CA GLY A 437 23.51 -4.06 20.28
C GLY A 437 22.14 -3.38 20.07
N ASP A 438 21.93 -2.66 18.96
CA ASP A 438 20.70 -1.86 18.72
C ASP A 438 19.41 -2.70 18.77
N ALA A 439 19.43 -3.88 18.13
CA ALA A 439 18.26 -4.77 18.10
C ALA A 439 18.05 -5.47 19.45
N ALA A 440 19.13 -5.79 20.17
CA ALA A 440 19.07 -6.36 21.51
C ALA A 440 18.48 -5.35 22.52
N GLU A 441 18.91 -4.09 22.46
CA GLU A 441 18.37 -3.01 23.31
C GLU A 441 16.88 -2.77 23.02
N ALA A 442 16.50 -2.71 21.72
CA ALA A 442 15.11 -2.60 21.33
C ALA A 442 14.27 -3.79 21.83
N ALA A 443 14.78 -5.03 21.70
CA ALA A 443 14.11 -6.23 22.18
C ALA A 443 13.95 -6.22 23.71
N LEU A 444 14.96 -5.76 24.45
CA LEU A 444 14.93 -5.65 25.92
C LEU A 444 13.77 -4.76 26.40
N SER A 445 13.50 -3.67 25.68
CA SER A 445 12.39 -2.77 26.01
C SER A 445 10.99 -3.40 25.86
N LEU A 446 10.90 -4.53 25.14
CA LEU A 446 9.66 -5.25 24.83
C LEU A 446 9.43 -6.47 25.76
N VAL A 447 10.38 -6.78 26.66
CA VAL A 447 10.26 -7.91 27.58
C VAL A 447 9.13 -7.65 28.57
N PRO A 448 8.12 -8.54 28.66
CA PRO A 448 7.06 -8.44 29.64
C PRO A 448 7.61 -8.52 31.08
N PRO A 449 7.01 -7.81 32.04
CA PRO A 449 7.48 -7.80 33.44
C PRO A 449 7.53 -9.17 34.11
N GLU A 450 6.71 -10.10 33.61
CA GLU A 450 6.59 -11.47 34.15
C GLU A 450 7.71 -12.39 33.68
N ARG A 451 8.51 -11.97 32.66
CA ARG A 451 9.58 -12.78 32.11
C ARG A 451 10.93 -12.45 32.69
N THR A 452 11.66 -13.49 33.05
CA THR A 452 13.07 -13.36 33.38
C THR A 452 13.89 -13.05 32.13
N CYS A 453 14.72 -12.01 32.20
CA CYS A 453 15.62 -11.62 31.13
C CYS A 453 17.04 -11.50 31.66
N THR A 454 17.99 -12.04 30.91
CA THR A 454 19.43 -11.88 31.19
C THR A 454 20.07 -11.15 30.03
N LEU A 455 20.65 -9.99 30.30
CA LEU A 455 21.45 -9.24 29.33
C LEU A 455 22.93 -9.54 29.55
N LEU A 456 23.61 -10.00 28.52
CA LEU A 456 25.05 -10.17 28.47
C LEU A 456 25.64 -9.11 27.54
N ASP A 457 26.10 -8.02 28.12
CA ASP A 457 26.82 -6.98 27.38
C ASP A 457 28.34 -7.21 27.53
N PHE A 458 29.00 -7.62 26.45
CA PHE A 458 30.43 -7.88 26.46
C PHE A 458 31.28 -6.60 26.45
N ALA A 459 30.72 -5.46 26.06
CA ALA A 459 31.40 -4.17 26.13
C ALA A 459 31.39 -3.62 27.57
N HIS A 460 30.31 -3.86 28.31
CA HIS A 460 30.13 -3.42 29.69
C HIS A 460 29.63 -4.59 30.56
N PRO A 461 30.49 -5.59 30.84
CA PRO A 461 30.05 -6.81 31.50
C PRO A 461 29.59 -6.54 32.94
N THR A 462 28.30 -6.80 33.19
CA THR A 462 27.69 -6.70 34.51
C THR A 462 27.62 -8.05 35.23
N CYS A 463 27.83 -9.14 34.52
CA CYS A 463 27.83 -10.51 35.04
C CYS A 463 28.87 -11.36 34.33
N GLY A 464 29.39 -12.39 35.02
CA GLY A 464 30.27 -13.38 34.43
C GLY A 464 29.47 -14.52 33.77
N PHE A 465 30.05 -15.11 32.75
CA PHE A 465 29.51 -16.32 32.14
C PHE A 465 30.51 -17.47 32.33
N ASN A 466 30.07 -18.52 33.02
CA ASN A 466 30.87 -19.74 33.17
C ASN A 466 30.32 -20.84 32.25
N PRO A 467 31.01 -21.17 31.12
CA PRO A 467 30.54 -22.21 30.21
C PRO A 467 30.58 -23.62 30.79
N LEU A 468 31.23 -23.82 31.95
CA LEU A 468 31.23 -25.08 32.65
C LEU A 468 30.06 -25.26 33.62
N ALA A 469 29.35 -24.19 33.92
CA ALA A 469 28.20 -24.21 34.86
C ALA A 469 26.91 -24.69 34.13
N VAL A 470 26.96 -25.88 33.57
CA VAL A 470 25.85 -26.53 32.87
C VAL A 470 25.47 -27.82 33.63
N ASP A 471 24.17 -28.08 33.74
CA ASP A 471 23.67 -29.33 34.35
C ASP A 471 23.73 -30.48 33.33
N ALA A 472 24.95 -31.00 33.15
CA ALA A 472 25.27 -32.11 32.27
C ALA A 472 26.47 -32.93 32.81
N PRO A 473 26.71 -34.15 32.35
CA PRO A 473 27.93 -34.91 32.68
C PRO A 473 29.19 -34.15 32.28
N ALA A 474 30.27 -34.32 33.07
CA ALA A 474 31.51 -33.57 32.85
C ALA A 474 32.17 -33.83 31.48
N ASP A 475 32.05 -35.03 30.97
CA ASP A 475 32.51 -35.41 29.63
C ASP A 475 31.74 -34.70 28.51
N THR A 476 30.43 -34.61 28.67
CA THR A 476 29.54 -33.87 27.75
C THR A 476 29.86 -32.36 27.72
N ILE A 477 30.09 -31.76 28.88
CA ILE A 477 30.49 -30.34 28.99
C ILE A 477 31.87 -30.14 28.33
N ALA A 478 32.79 -31.05 28.60
CA ALA A 478 34.13 -30.99 27.98
C ALA A 478 34.04 -31.06 26.42
N ASP A 479 33.17 -31.92 25.89
CA ASP A 479 32.95 -32.03 24.44
C ASP A 479 32.40 -30.76 23.82
N TYR A 480 31.37 -30.15 24.46
CA TYR A 480 30.81 -28.89 23.98
C TYR A 480 31.85 -27.75 24.02
N VAL A 481 32.57 -27.60 25.11
CA VAL A 481 33.53 -26.50 25.23
C VAL A 481 34.72 -26.69 24.26
N VAL A 482 35.24 -27.90 24.14
CA VAL A 482 36.33 -28.18 23.19
C VAL A 482 35.87 -28.01 21.75
N SER A 483 34.67 -28.43 21.43
CA SER A 483 34.07 -28.21 20.09
C SER A 483 33.91 -26.71 19.82
N ALA A 484 33.44 -25.93 20.78
CA ALA A 484 33.29 -24.47 20.64
C ALA A 484 34.68 -23.80 20.42
N LEU A 485 35.69 -24.20 21.17
CA LEU A 485 37.06 -23.70 20.99
C LEU A 485 37.62 -24.04 19.62
N LYS A 486 37.36 -25.25 19.08
CA LYS A 486 37.76 -25.61 17.71
C LYS A 486 37.10 -24.76 16.65
N HIS A 487 35.85 -24.30 16.87
CA HIS A 487 35.19 -23.38 15.94
C HIS A 487 35.67 -21.92 16.06
N LEU A 488 36.24 -21.54 17.19
CA LEU A 488 36.81 -20.19 17.40
C LEU A 488 38.21 -20.04 16.84
N PHE A 489 38.97 -21.13 16.80
CA PHE A 489 40.33 -21.18 16.27
C PHE A 489 40.29 -21.95 14.94
N ASP A 490 41.09 -21.52 13.96
CA ASP A 490 41.13 -22.16 12.63
C ASP A 490 41.41 -23.68 12.72
N ASP A 491 40.77 -24.43 11.80
CA ASP A 491 40.92 -25.89 11.67
C ASP A 491 42.38 -26.32 11.53
N GLY A 492 43.03 -26.61 12.64
CA GLY A 492 44.42 -27.03 12.68
C GLY A 492 45.22 -26.47 13.84
N GLU A 493 44.78 -25.41 14.51
CA GLU A 493 45.47 -24.87 15.68
C GLU A 493 45.28 -25.77 16.91
N ILE A 494 44.10 -26.34 17.12
CA ILE A 494 43.84 -27.31 18.18
C ILE A 494 44.11 -28.72 17.64
N LYS A 495 45.33 -29.17 17.76
CA LYS A 495 45.77 -30.53 17.40
C LYS A 495 45.17 -31.58 18.34
N ALA A 496 45.16 -32.84 17.90
CA ALA A 496 44.62 -33.95 18.68
C ALA A 496 45.22 -34.08 20.09
N SER A 497 46.49 -33.70 20.27
CA SER A 497 47.12 -33.63 21.60
C SER A 497 46.51 -32.53 22.48
N SER A 498 46.32 -31.31 21.95
CA SER A 498 45.71 -30.18 22.66
C SER A 498 44.26 -30.46 23.03
N ASP A 499 43.50 -31.07 22.12
CA ASP A 499 42.15 -31.56 22.35
C ASP A 499 42.05 -32.47 23.58
N ARG A 500 42.93 -33.49 23.63
CA ARG A 500 43.01 -34.42 24.77
C ARG A 500 43.38 -33.73 26.09
N TYR A 501 44.31 -32.76 26.06
CA TYR A 501 44.69 -32.00 27.25
C TYR A 501 43.53 -31.12 27.75
N LEU A 502 42.85 -30.38 26.86
CA LEU A 502 41.75 -29.53 27.22
C LEU A 502 40.56 -30.34 27.77
N ARG A 503 40.19 -31.43 27.09
CA ARG A 503 39.12 -32.34 27.53
C ARG A 503 39.39 -32.89 28.93
N ASN A 504 40.58 -33.49 29.12
CA ASN A 504 40.93 -34.06 30.41
C ASN A 504 41.00 -32.99 31.51
N ALA A 505 41.49 -31.79 31.22
CA ALA A 505 41.54 -30.70 32.17
C ALA A 505 40.12 -30.26 32.63
N ILE A 506 39.18 -30.10 31.68
CA ILE A 506 37.81 -29.73 32.01
C ILE A 506 37.13 -30.81 32.84
N ILE A 507 37.27 -32.09 32.48
CA ILE A 507 36.70 -33.19 33.24
C ILE A 507 37.33 -33.24 34.64
N ALA A 508 38.65 -33.06 34.76
CA ALA A 508 39.35 -33.09 36.04
C ALA A 508 38.91 -31.98 36.99
N VAL A 509 38.77 -30.73 36.52
CA VAL A 509 38.37 -29.62 37.38
C VAL A 509 36.89 -29.72 37.78
N LEU A 510 36.02 -30.17 36.87
CA LEU A 510 34.60 -30.40 37.20
C LEU A 510 34.36 -31.55 38.17
N ALA A 511 35.21 -32.58 38.12
CA ALA A 511 35.16 -33.66 39.09
C ALA A 511 35.79 -33.28 40.42
N TYR A 512 36.70 -32.32 40.44
CA TYR A 512 37.28 -31.78 41.67
C TYR A 512 36.31 -30.84 42.39
N ASP A 513 35.77 -29.89 41.63
CA ASP A 513 34.77 -28.95 42.10
C ASP A 513 33.80 -28.60 40.95
N ARG A 514 32.49 -28.82 41.13
CA ARG A 514 31.45 -28.54 40.13
C ARG A 514 31.30 -27.06 39.82
N ALA A 515 31.74 -26.18 40.69
CA ALA A 515 31.74 -24.73 40.52
C ALA A 515 32.98 -24.21 39.73
N SER A 516 33.90 -25.10 39.32
CA SER A 516 35.09 -24.73 38.55
C SER A 516 34.77 -23.95 37.28
N THR A 517 35.75 -23.14 36.90
CA THR A 517 35.71 -22.29 35.71
C THR A 517 36.75 -22.71 34.68
N LEU A 518 36.73 -22.12 33.49
CA LEU A 518 37.79 -22.31 32.47
C LEU A 518 39.15 -21.84 33.00
N TRP A 519 39.20 -20.88 33.91
CA TRP A 519 40.43 -20.46 34.57
C TRP A 519 41.05 -21.58 35.40
N ASP A 520 40.26 -22.41 36.05
CA ASP A 520 40.73 -23.56 36.82
C ASP A 520 41.31 -24.63 35.86
N ALA A 521 40.68 -24.84 34.71
CA ALA A 521 41.20 -25.72 33.69
C ALA A 521 42.54 -25.18 33.12
N ALA A 522 42.61 -23.87 32.84
CA ALA A 522 43.85 -23.24 32.41
C ALA A 522 44.96 -23.32 33.46
N ARG A 523 44.61 -23.12 34.74
CA ARG A 523 45.52 -23.25 35.89
C ARG A 523 46.02 -24.68 36.04
N LEU A 524 45.19 -25.67 35.78
CA LEU A 524 45.59 -27.09 35.80
C LEU A 524 46.62 -27.39 34.69
N LEU A 525 46.55 -26.72 33.54
CA LEU A 525 47.47 -26.87 32.42
C LEU A 525 48.70 -25.96 32.51
N SER A 526 48.69 -24.95 33.39
CA SER A 526 49.78 -23.97 33.46
C SER A 526 51.08 -24.59 33.96
N VAL A 527 52.22 -24.07 33.47
CA VAL A 527 53.57 -24.43 33.87
C VAL A 527 54.02 -23.50 34.99
N GLY A 528 54.53 -24.03 36.10
CA GLY A 528 54.97 -23.25 37.26
C GLY A 528 54.56 -23.87 38.61
N GLU A 529 55.13 -23.40 39.70
CA GLU A 529 54.89 -23.96 41.04
C GLU A 529 53.40 -24.01 41.45
N GLU A 530 52.69 -22.96 41.12
CA GLU A 530 51.23 -22.87 41.42
C GLU A 530 50.41 -23.89 40.63
N GLY A 531 50.71 -24.06 39.32
CA GLY A 531 50.07 -25.05 38.49
C GLY A 531 50.38 -26.47 38.92
N TYR A 532 51.66 -26.72 39.31
CA TYR A 532 52.09 -28.03 39.81
C TYR A 532 51.36 -28.36 41.15
N ALA A 533 51.31 -27.42 42.08
CA ALA A 533 50.62 -27.60 43.34
C ALA A 533 49.12 -27.82 43.17
N TYR A 534 48.48 -27.12 42.22
CA TYR A 534 47.07 -27.30 41.89
C TYR A 534 46.79 -28.66 41.26
N ARG A 535 47.63 -29.09 40.28
CA ARG A 535 47.57 -30.43 39.67
C ARG A 535 47.68 -31.55 40.73
N ALA A 536 48.64 -31.44 41.63
CA ALA A 536 48.82 -32.45 42.65
C ALA A 536 47.58 -32.60 43.55
N ARG A 537 46.95 -31.50 43.90
CA ARG A 537 45.68 -31.51 44.69
C ARG A 537 44.54 -32.13 43.93
N VAL A 538 44.31 -31.70 42.68
CA VAL A 538 43.26 -32.22 41.80
C VAL A 538 43.45 -33.70 41.55
N ALA A 539 44.65 -34.12 41.10
CA ALA A 539 44.96 -35.50 40.85
C ALA A 539 44.84 -36.40 42.10
N GLY A 540 45.27 -35.88 43.27
CA GLY A 540 45.08 -36.58 44.55
C GLY A 540 43.61 -36.86 44.87
N ARG A 541 42.72 -35.92 44.61
CA ARG A 541 41.28 -36.08 44.82
C ARG A 541 40.68 -37.07 43.82
N LEU A 542 41.11 -37.03 42.53
CA LEU A 542 40.61 -37.93 41.48
C LEU A 542 41.02 -39.39 41.71
N ARG A 543 42.14 -39.66 42.36
CA ARG A 543 42.58 -41.03 42.67
C ARG A 543 41.60 -41.81 43.52
N THR A 544 40.77 -41.15 44.29
CA THR A 544 39.77 -41.77 45.13
C THR A 544 38.53 -42.25 44.34
N GLN A 545 38.43 -41.85 43.08
CA GLN A 545 37.32 -42.20 42.19
C GLN A 545 37.79 -43.18 41.09
N PRO A 546 37.34 -44.45 41.10
CA PRO A 546 37.83 -45.49 40.18
C PRO A 546 37.66 -45.10 38.69
N GLU A 547 36.56 -44.42 38.38
CA GLU A 547 36.18 -44.00 37.00
C GLU A 547 37.11 -42.90 36.44
N LEU A 548 37.78 -42.13 37.31
CA LEU A 548 38.63 -41.02 36.94
C LEU A 548 40.14 -41.31 37.15
N LYS A 549 40.47 -42.55 37.42
CA LYS A 549 41.84 -42.96 37.66
C LYS A 549 42.76 -42.68 36.49
N GLU A 550 42.34 -42.95 35.25
CA GLU A 550 43.10 -42.65 34.04
C GLU A 550 43.41 -41.15 33.88
N ILE A 551 42.44 -40.27 34.22
CA ILE A 551 42.64 -38.82 34.16
C ILE A 551 43.59 -38.37 35.25
N SER A 552 43.53 -38.96 36.45
CA SER A 552 44.49 -38.71 37.52
C SER A 552 45.90 -39.09 37.12
N GLU A 553 46.05 -40.28 36.49
CA GLU A 553 47.36 -40.76 36.00
C GLU A 553 47.88 -39.89 34.84
N PHE A 554 46.99 -39.39 33.98
CA PHE A 554 47.34 -38.46 32.90
C PHE A 554 48.04 -37.18 33.45
N PHE A 555 47.59 -36.62 34.56
CA PHE A 555 48.14 -35.41 35.18
C PHE A 555 49.31 -35.68 36.13
N THR A 556 49.52 -36.90 36.54
CA THR A 556 50.68 -37.29 37.39
C THR A 556 51.80 -37.95 36.63
N GLY A 557 51.60 -38.36 35.37
CA GLY A 557 52.58 -39.03 34.52
C GLY A 557 53.72 -38.11 34.05
N ARG A 558 54.93 -38.66 33.87
CA ARG A 558 56.14 -37.94 33.43
C ARG A 558 56.07 -37.24 32.07
N ARG A 559 55.05 -37.53 31.25
CA ARG A 559 54.89 -36.96 29.89
C ARG A 559 54.54 -35.47 29.87
N LEU A 560 53.97 -34.93 30.92
CA LEU A 560 53.69 -33.48 31.02
C LEU A 560 54.95 -32.64 31.26
N HIS A 561 56.04 -33.24 31.78
CA HIS A 561 57.27 -32.55 32.03
C HIS A 561 58.24 -32.51 30.83
N SER A 562 58.03 -33.36 29.82
CA SER A 562 58.96 -33.48 28.70
C SER A 562 58.59 -32.66 27.44
N GLN A 563 57.46 -31.96 27.44
CA GLN A 563 57.02 -31.12 26.31
C GLN A 563 57.14 -29.60 26.56
N SER A 564 57.88 -29.20 27.60
CA SER A 564 58.18 -27.78 27.90
C SER A 564 59.59 -27.35 27.42
N THR A 565 60.07 -27.92 26.27
CA THR A 565 61.24 -27.42 25.54
C THR A 565 60.82 -27.19 24.09
#